data_14781325196bdd357ee5bf55c9a50340
#
_entry.id   14781325196bdd357ee5bf55c9a50340
#
_cell.length_a   1.000
_cell.length_b   1.000
_cell.length_c   1.000
_cell.angle_alpha   90.00
_cell.angle_beta   90.00
_cell.angle_gamma   90.00
#
_symmetry.space_group_name_H-M   'P 1'
#
loop_
_entity.id
_entity.type
_entity.pdbx_description
1 polymer ?
#
loop_
_entity_poly.entity_id
_entity_poly.type
_entity_poly.pdbx_seq_one_letter_code
_entity_poly.pdbx_strand_id
1 'polypeptide(L)'
;MAEDTGEVAGVAQTATGEEAKEELPQTGDLAMAAPLPPPPPPPPPPTPELAPASLVGSSVLMLRSRLGEADFTRTEGEVKTWQYRFETCVVDYFLVIDSDAARVVTWAWRAPVIGAQVDETACRRALASRDSAS
;
A
#
# COMPACT_ATOMS: atom_id res chain seq x y z
N MET A 1 -31.29 -44.07 57.63
CA MET A 1 -31.21 -43.79 57.05
C MET A 1 -30.93 -43.24 56.62
N ALA A 2 -30.71 -43.41 56.42
CA ALA A 2 -30.42 -42.89 55.87
C ALA A 2 -30.17 -42.47 55.32
N GLU A 3 -29.77 -42.02 54.87
CA GLU A 3 -29.40 -41.65 54.35
C GLU A 3 -28.99 -41.32 53.86
N ASP A 4 -28.97 -41.55 53.95
CA ASP A 4 -28.50 -41.28 53.39
C ASP A 4 -28.16 -41.05 52.96
N THR A 5 -28.10 -41.38 53.23
CA THR A 5 -27.70 -41.07 52.64
C THR A 5 -27.29 -40.66 52.21
N GLY A 6 -27.12 -40.82 52.27
CA GLY A 6 -26.55 -40.32 51.63
C GLY A 6 -26.09 -40.08 51.21
N GLU A 7 -25.59 -39.60 50.61
CA GLU A 7 -25.08 -39.29 50.00
C GLU A 7 -24.68 -39.10 49.47
N VAL A 8 -24.76 -39.78 50.05
CA VAL A 8 -24.28 -39.51 49.47
C VAL A 8 -23.82 -39.30 48.92
N ALA A 9 -23.58 -39.41 48.99
CA ALA A 9 -23.07 -39.05 48.32
C ALA A 9 -22.55 -38.75 47.76
N GLY A 10 -22.36 -38.62 47.76
CA GLY A 10 -21.76 -38.08 46.97
C GLY A 10 -21.14 -37.91 46.51
N VAL A 11 -20.97 -38.05 46.66
CA VAL A 11 -20.43 -37.67 46.05
C VAL A 11 -19.83 -37.51 45.31
N ALA A 12 -19.74 -37.62 45.40
CA ALA A 12 -19.28 -37.32 44.68
C ALA A 12 -18.73 -37.10 43.95
N GLN A 13 -18.47 -36.66 43.43
CA GLN A 13 -17.93 -36.42 42.63
C GLN A 13 -17.39 -35.99 42.10
N THR A 14 -17.17 -36.32 42.18
CA THR A 14 -16.77 -36.02 41.56
C THR A 14 -16.40 -35.64 41.09
N ALA A 15 -16.22 -35.93 41.21
CA ALA A 15 -15.87 -35.56 40.55
C ALA A 15 -15.47 -35.15 40.05
N THR A 16 -15.45 -35.22 40.25
CA THR A 16 -15.17 -34.88 39.66
C THR A 16 -14.83 -34.26 39.18
N GLY A 17 -14.76 -34.70 39.50
CA GLY A 17 -14.33 -34.31 38.88
C GLY A 17 -13.98 -33.88 38.59
N GLU A 18 -13.72 -33.42 37.96
CA GLU A 18 -13.46 -33.17 37.51
C GLU A 18 -13.16 -32.58 37.12
N GLU A 19 -13.04 -32.78 37.22
CA GLU A 19 -12.81 -32.55 36.84
C GLU A 19 -12.51 -31.99 36.39
N ALA A 20 -12.45 -32.70 36.87
CA ALA A 20 -12.27 -32.43 36.41
C ALA A 20 -11.93 -32.00 36.04
N LYS A 21 -11.72 -31.88 35.75
CA LYS A 21 -11.44 -31.62 35.23
C LYS A 21 -11.14 -31.04 34.77
N GLU A 22 -10.88 -31.12 34.68
CA GLU A 22 -10.62 -30.86 34.12
C GLU A 22 -10.30 -30.37 33.64
N GLU A 23 -10.09 -30.56 33.62
CA GLU A 23 -9.81 -30.37 32.99
C GLU A 23 -9.45 -29.96 32.54
N LEU A 24 -9.13 -30.33 32.60
CA LEU A 24 -8.79 -30.05 31.93
C LEU A 24 -8.66 -29.78 31.56
N PRO A 25 -8.50 -30.11 31.42
CA PRO A 25 -8.26 -29.75 30.79
C PRO A 25 -8.10 -29.52 30.58
N GLN A 26 -7.49 -29.44 30.21
CA GLN A 26 -7.26 -29.07 29.59
C GLN A 26 -6.98 -28.72 29.22
N THR A 27 -6.57 -29.15 29.24
CA THR A 27 -6.27 -28.68 28.66
C THR A 27 -6.11 -28.58 28.38
N GLY A 28 -5.84 -28.95 28.40
CA GLY A 28 -5.46 -28.57 27.75
C GLY A 28 -5.30 -28.68 27.51
N ASP A 29 -5.09 -28.96 27.54
CA ASP A 29 -4.95 -28.87 27.01
C ASP A 29 -4.74 -28.93 26.80
N LEU A 30 -4.23 -29.29 26.80
CA LEU A 30 -3.91 -29.15 26.55
C LEU A 30 -3.83 -29.44 26.18
N ALA A 31 -3.73 -29.45 26.77
CA ALA A 31 -3.53 -30.04 26.32
C ALA A 31 -3.03 -30.40 25.25
N MET A 32 -3.11 -31.18 25.05
CA MET A 32 -2.71 -31.30 23.77
C MET A 32 -3.41 -30.41 22.89
N ALA A 33 -3.07 -29.22 22.91
CA ALA A 33 -3.60 -28.20 22.03
C ALA A 33 -3.22 -28.52 20.61
N ALA A 34 -4.12 -28.28 19.68
CA ALA A 34 -3.76 -28.25 18.28
C ALA A 34 -2.67 -27.21 18.06
N PRO A 35 -1.76 -27.44 17.10
CA PRO A 35 -0.78 -26.41 16.81
C PRO A 35 -1.50 -25.10 16.41
N LEU A 36 -0.90 -23.99 16.79
CA LEU A 36 -1.44 -22.71 16.42
C LEU A 36 -1.43 -22.56 14.91
N PRO A 37 -2.42 -21.87 14.33
CA PRO A 37 -2.35 -21.60 12.91
C PRO A 37 -1.10 -20.78 12.61
N PRO A 38 -0.52 -20.93 11.41
CA PRO A 38 0.62 -20.10 11.07
C PRO A 38 0.22 -18.64 11.10
N PRO A 39 1.16 -17.74 11.41
CA PRO A 39 0.85 -16.32 11.37
C PRO A 39 0.41 -15.92 9.97
N PRO A 40 -0.45 -14.93 9.85
CA PRO A 40 -0.84 -14.45 8.51
C PRO A 40 0.40 -13.99 7.76
N PRO A 41 0.41 -14.11 6.43
CA PRO A 41 1.54 -13.62 5.67
C PRO A 41 1.69 -12.11 5.90
N PRO A 42 2.91 -11.59 5.80
CA PRO A 42 3.10 -10.16 5.93
C PRO A 42 2.29 -9.43 4.85
N PRO A 43 1.83 -8.21 5.12
CA PRO A 43 1.12 -7.47 4.10
C PRO A 43 2.05 -7.23 2.90
N PRO A 44 1.50 -7.14 1.69
CA PRO A 44 2.33 -6.85 0.53
C PRO A 44 2.98 -5.49 0.70
N PRO A 45 4.16 -5.28 0.09
CA PRO A 45 4.79 -3.98 0.16
C PRO A 45 3.88 -2.93 -0.47
N PRO A 46 3.95 -1.68 -0.02
CA PRO A 46 3.13 -0.63 -0.61
C PRO A 46 3.48 -0.45 -2.08
N THR A 47 2.47 -0.08 -2.88
CA THR A 47 2.67 0.21 -4.28
C THR A 47 3.56 1.45 -4.40
N PRO A 48 4.61 1.40 -5.23
CA PRO A 48 5.49 2.55 -5.38
C PRO A 48 4.73 3.77 -5.89
N GLU A 49 5.15 4.94 -5.41
CA GLU A 49 4.61 6.22 -5.83
C GLU A 49 5.75 7.16 -6.13
N LEU A 50 5.59 7.97 -7.16
CA LEU A 50 6.56 8.98 -7.53
C LEU A 50 5.87 10.34 -7.51
N ALA A 51 6.30 11.21 -6.61
CA ALA A 51 5.73 12.55 -6.54
C ALA A 51 6.18 13.35 -7.76
N PRO A 52 5.25 14.01 -8.47
CA PRO A 52 5.66 14.81 -9.63
C PRO A 52 6.68 15.88 -9.27
N ALA A 53 6.54 16.49 -8.10
CA ALA A 53 7.43 17.55 -7.66
C ALA A 53 8.87 17.08 -7.50
N SER A 54 9.09 15.79 -7.32
CA SER A 54 10.44 15.25 -7.12
C SER A 54 11.32 15.41 -8.36
N LEU A 55 10.73 15.67 -9.51
CA LEU A 55 11.48 15.85 -10.76
C LEU A 55 11.74 17.31 -11.08
N VAL A 56 11.27 18.24 -10.26
CA VAL A 56 11.59 19.66 -10.42
C VAL A 56 13.08 19.84 -10.19
N GLY A 57 13.72 20.62 -11.04
CA GLY A 57 15.16 20.81 -11.00
C GLY A 57 15.95 19.86 -11.88
N SER A 58 15.28 18.82 -12.40
CA SER A 58 15.93 17.85 -13.27
C SER A 58 16.19 18.45 -14.63
N SER A 59 17.28 17.99 -15.27
CA SER A 59 17.53 18.33 -16.67
C SER A 59 16.58 17.54 -17.58
N VAL A 60 16.50 17.96 -18.83
CA VAL A 60 15.70 17.25 -19.81
C VAL A 60 16.20 15.82 -20.00
N LEU A 61 17.51 15.61 -19.90
CA LEU A 61 18.07 14.26 -20.03
C LEU A 61 17.63 13.37 -18.87
N MET A 62 17.62 13.93 -17.66
CA MET A 62 17.19 13.17 -16.49
C MET A 62 15.70 12.85 -16.58
N LEU A 63 14.89 13.81 -16.99
CA LEU A 63 13.46 13.58 -17.15
C LEU A 63 13.19 12.48 -18.17
N ARG A 64 13.88 12.54 -19.28
CA ARG A 64 13.76 11.52 -20.32
C ARG A 64 14.24 10.16 -19.85
N SER A 65 15.33 10.11 -19.09
CA SER A 65 15.84 8.84 -18.62
C SER A 65 14.90 8.19 -17.60
N ARG A 66 14.17 9.00 -16.85
CA ARG A 66 13.26 8.48 -15.83
C ARG A 66 11.88 8.15 -16.38
N LEU A 67 11.32 9.04 -17.18
CA LEU A 67 9.92 8.88 -17.64
C LEU A 67 9.83 8.55 -19.12
N GLY A 68 10.94 8.54 -19.83
CA GLY A 68 10.93 8.30 -21.26
C GLY A 68 10.51 9.54 -22.01
N GLU A 69 10.22 9.36 -23.30
CA GLU A 69 9.77 10.46 -24.13
C GLU A 69 8.40 10.91 -23.68
N ALA A 70 8.16 12.23 -23.71
CA ALA A 70 6.86 12.75 -23.39
C ALA A 70 5.85 12.34 -24.46
N ASP A 71 4.61 12.16 -24.03
CA ASP A 71 3.53 11.82 -24.98
C ASP A 71 3.16 13.00 -25.86
N PHE A 72 3.40 14.20 -25.37
CA PHE A 72 3.16 15.42 -26.12
C PHE A 72 4.14 16.49 -25.64
N THR A 73 4.67 17.27 -26.57
CA THR A 73 5.55 18.38 -26.24
C THR A 73 5.07 19.62 -26.95
N ARG A 74 5.29 20.76 -26.33
CA ARG A 74 4.94 22.06 -26.90
C ARG A 74 5.98 23.07 -26.46
N THR A 75 6.30 23.99 -27.37
CA THR A 75 7.25 25.05 -27.07
C THR A 75 6.56 26.39 -27.26
N GLU A 76 6.61 27.22 -26.24
CA GLU A 76 6.07 28.58 -26.29
C GLU A 76 7.15 29.51 -25.77
N GLY A 77 7.78 30.26 -26.68
CA GLY A 77 8.90 31.11 -26.32
C GLY A 77 10.03 30.24 -25.76
N GLU A 78 10.44 30.55 -24.55
CA GLU A 78 11.53 29.81 -23.89
C GLU A 78 11.05 28.67 -23.00
N VAL A 79 9.72 28.46 -22.97
CA VAL A 79 9.14 27.43 -22.12
C VAL A 79 8.76 26.24 -22.98
N LYS A 80 9.23 25.07 -22.56
CA LYS A 80 8.82 23.82 -23.16
C LYS A 80 7.91 23.10 -22.19
N THR A 81 6.85 22.50 -22.72
CA THR A 81 5.95 21.68 -21.92
C THR A 81 6.12 20.24 -22.38
N TRP A 82 6.42 19.37 -21.43
CA TRP A 82 6.46 17.94 -21.68
C TRP A 82 5.29 17.34 -20.95
N GLN A 83 4.37 16.75 -21.71
CA GLN A 83 3.15 16.19 -21.17
C GLN A 83 3.20 14.69 -21.18
N TYR A 84 2.92 14.10 -20.02
CA TYR A 84 2.84 12.66 -19.84
C TYR A 84 1.39 12.31 -19.54
N ARG A 85 0.80 11.45 -20.37
CA ARG A 85 -0.62 11.11 -20.27
C ARG A 85 -0.77 9.71 -19.70
N PHE A 86 -1.62 9.60 -18.69
CA PHE A 86 -1.95 8.33 -18.06
C PHE A 86 -3.46 8.18 -18.05
N GLU A 87 -3.94 6.98 -17.78
CA GLU A 87 -5.39 6.77 -17.68
C GLU A 87 -5.99 7.56 -16.54
N THR A 88 -5.22 7.79 -15.48
CA THR A 88 -5.69 8.41 -14.26
C THR A 88 -5.42 9.89 -14.19
N CYS A 89 -4.49 10.41 -15.00
CA CYS A 89 -4.12 11.82 -14.93
C CYS A 89 -3.26 12.22 -16.11
N VAL A 90 -3.08 13.53 -16.24
CA VAL A 90 -2.15 14.11 -17.20
C VAL A 90 -1.20 14.97 -16.38
N VAL A 91 0.10 14.77 -16.56
CA VAL A 91 1.13 15.53 -15.85
C VAL A 91 1.92 16.34 -16.86
N ASP A 92 2.04 17.62 -16.58
CA ASP A 92 2.82 18.53 -17.42
C ASP A 92 4.06 18.97 -16.66
N TYR A 93 5.21 18.85 -17.29
CA TYR A 93 6.44 19.41 -16.78
C TYR A 93 6.82 20.60 -17.64
N PHE A 94 7.10 21.71 -16.98
CA PHE A 94 7.46 22.95 -17.68
C PHE A 94 8.96 23.14 -17.52
N LEU A 95 9.63 23.28 -18.67
CA LEU A 95 11.06 23.40 -18.71
C LEU A 95 11.44 24.73 -19.32
N VAL A 96 12.49 25.34 -18.80
CA VAL A 96 13.07 26.51 -19.41
C VAL A 96 14.52 26.22 -19.73
N ILE A 97 15.03 26.89 -20.76
CA ILE A 97 16.42 26.77 -21.11
C ILE A 97 17.22 27.66 -20.17
N ASP A 98 18.17 27.05 -19.47
CA ASP A 98 19.06 27.73 -18.57
C ASP A 98 20.47 27.43 -19.05
N SER A 99 21.17 28.46 -19.51
CA SER A 99 22.43 28.31 -20.22
C SER A 99 22.18 27.47 -21.49
N ASP A 100 22.79 26.31 -21.62
CA ASP A 100 22.64 25.50 -22.81
C ASP A 100 21.75 24.27 -22.56
N ALA A 101 21.08 24.22 -21.42
CA ALA A 101 20.30 23.04 -21.05
C ALA A 101 18.91 23.42 -20.59
N ALA A 102 17.92 22.59 -20.95
CA ALA A 102 16.57 22.74 -20.45
C ALA A 102 16.45 22.06 -19.09
N ARG A 103 15.75 22.70 -18.19
CA ARG A 103 15.59 22.24 -16.82
C ARG A 103 14.14 22.40 -16.38
N VAL A 104 13.63 21.43 -15.67
CA VAL A 104 12.28 21.45 -15.14
C VAL A 104 12.19 22.50 -14.04
N VAL A 105 11.29 23.48 -14.20
CA VAL A 105 11.13 24.54 -13.21
C VAL A 105 9.84 24.37 -12.41
N THR A 106 8.81 23.76 -12.99
CA THR A 106 7.56 23.53 -12.29
C THR A 106 6.79 22.41 -12.98
N TRP A 107 5.66 22.05 -12.40
CA TRP A 107 4.83 20.97 -12.91
C TRP A 107 3.38 21.27 -12.58
N ALA A 108 2.49 20.57 -13.27
CA ALA A 108 1.06 20.63 -12.98
C ALA A 108 0.45 19.29 -13.35
N TRP A 109 -0.66 18.95 -12.75
CA TRP A 109 -1.41 17.77 -13.16
C TRP A 109 -2.88 18.13 -13.27
N ARG A 110 -3.60 17.30 -13.99
CA ARG A 110 -5.04 17.43 -14.11
C ARG A 110 -5.64 16.07 -14.38
N ALA A 111 -6.94 15.96 -14.14
CA ALA A 111 -7.67 14.75 -14.51
C ALA A 111 -7.75 14.64 -16.02
N PRO A 112 -7.85 13.41 -16.56
CA PRO A 112 -7.99 13.23 -18.01
C PRO A 112 -9.31 13.75 -18.55
N VAL A 113 -10.30 13.92 -17.68
CA VAL A 113 -11.61 14.44 -18.06
C VAL A 113 -11.76 15.84 -17.50
N ILE A 114 -12.16 16.80 -18.35
CA ILE A 114 -12.32 18.18 -17.94
C ILE A 114 -13.34 18.28 -16.82
N GLY A 115 -13.00 19.01 -15.77
CA GLY A 115 -13.89 19.23 -14.62
C GLY A 115 -13.80 18.19 -13.55
N ALA A 116 -13.12 17.06 -13.80
CA ALA A 116 -12.92 16.05 -12.77
C ALA A 116 -11.72 16.40 -11.91
N GLN A 117 -11.69 15.84 -10.71
CA GLN A 117 -10.55 16.02 -9.83
C GLN A 117 -9.50 14.93 -10.08
N VAL A 118 -8.24 15.28 -9.86
CA VAL A 118 -7.15 14.34 -10.02
C VAL A 118 -7.19 13.34 -8.86
N ASP A 119 -7.06 12.07 -9.20
CA ASP A 119 -6.79 11.04 -8.21
C ASP A 119 -5.28 11.06 -7.97
N GLU A 120 -4.85 11.77 -6.94
CA GLU A 120 -3.43 12.04 -6.73
C GLU A 120 -2.63 10.78 -6.48
N THR A 121 -3.17 9.87 -5.69
CA THR A 121 -2.49 8.61 -5.40
C THR A 121 -2.33 7.78 -6.66
N ALA A 122 -3.38 7.67 -7.47
CA ALA A 122 -3.31 6.91 -8.70
C ALA A 122 -2.32 7.55 -9.68
N CYS A 123 -2.27 8.88 -9.70
CA CYS A 123 -1.33 9.59 -10.57
C CYS A 123 0.10 9.34 -10.15
N ARG A 124 0.42 9.40 -8.86
CA ARG A 124 1.76 9.11 -8.37
C ARG A 124 2.17 7.67 -8.66
N ARG A 125 1.23 6.74 -8.57
CA ARG A 125 1.50 5.34 -8.91
C ARG A 125 1.76 5.15 -10.39
N ALA A 126 1.01 5.87 -11.23
CA ALA A 126 1.23 5.83 -12.67
C ALA A 126 2.62 6.36 -13.04
N LEU A 127 3.03 7.45 -12.41
CA LEU A 127 4.36 7.99 -12.62
C LEU A 127 5.44 7.00 -12.20
N ALA A 128 5.28 6.38 -11.03
CA ALA A 128 6.25 5.39 -10.55
C ALA A 128 6.33 4.19 -11.49
N SER A 129 5.20 3.76 -12.03
CA SER A 129 5.17 2.65 -12.96
C SER A 129 5.92 3.00 -14.25
N ARG A 130 5.75 4.22 -14.73
CA ARG A 130 6.45 4.66 -15.93
C ARG A 130 7.95 4.79 -15.68
N ASP A 131 8.34 5.29 -14.51
CA ASP A 131 9.73 5.40 -14.11
C ASP A 131 10.40 4.01 -14.12
N SER A 132 9.71 3.01 -13.58
CA SER A 132 10.24 1.65 -13.53
C SER A 132 10.34 1.01 -14.91
N ALA A 133 9.50 1.45 -15.86
CA ALA A 133 9.47 0.88 -17.20
C ALA A 133 10.50 1.53 -18.14
N SER A 134 11.11 2.64 -17.74
CA SER A 134 12.04 3.38 -18.57
C SER A 134 13.46 2.86 -18.50
#